data_3f602a6ea72fba46fef19202676dfdcf
#
_entry.id   3f602a6ea72fba46fef19202676dfdcf
#
_cell.length_a   1.000
_cell.length_b   1.000
_cell.length_c   1.000
_cell.angle_alpha   90.00
_cell.angle_beta   90.00
_cell.angle_gamma   90.00
#
_symmetry.space_group_name_H-M   'P 1'
#
loop_
_entity.id
_entity.type
_entity.pdbx_description
1 polymer ?
#
loop_
_entity_poly.entity_id
_entity_poly.type
_entity_poly.pdbx_seq_one_letter_code
_entity_poly.pdbx_strand_id
1 'polypeptide(L)'
;MIKFILTMVAVFGLTLNAMADEDAAPTIEKEASTDTVTLKPRLPLKELRVFAEAFNRISSAYVEEIDDKTLLENAIKGMLSQMDPHSSYLDKDSFDDLQESTSGNYGGLGIEIGMEDGFVKVISPMDDTPAAKAGIESGDLIIQLNDTPVKGMSLSDAIEAMRGEPGSEIEITLIKTDNPTPKPLTLTREVIKVASVRQRYLEDGFGYLRIAQFQSGTGDEVEKAVIQLKDEGDLEGLIIDLRNNPGGVLQSAVAVSDVFIDDGLIVSTRGRMEDSEQRYNARTPDSIHGVPIVVLVNAGTASASEIVAGALQDHGRAILMGTTTFGKGSVQTILPLTNERAIKLTTARYYTPNGKSIQAAGIIPDIWVGRSKVTPVKSNPWRIKEKNLSKHLAGDNESAKGESDVDDPQSPDSMAPNSLDPDSPESTSPYSSNMELAVRDYQLNEALTLLKGLHILGRTKTPQG
;
A
#
# COMPACT_ATOMS: atom_id res chain seq x y z
N MET A 1 -56.24 -8.65 -27.80
CA MET A 1 -56.83 -9.95 -28.33
C MET A 1 -56.13 -11.06 -27.56
N ILE A 2 -56.92 -11.67 -26.61
CA ILE A 2 -57.28 -13.11 -26.61
C ILE A 2 -56.14 -14.00 -26.16
N LYS A 3 -56.21 -14.89 -25.18
CA LYS A 3 -57.16 -15.42 -24.18
C LYS A 3 -56.39 -16.15 -23.09
N PHE A 4 -56.80 -16.00 -21.86
CA PHE A 4 -57.02 -16.97 -20.80
C PHE A 4 -57.08 -18.44 -21.15
N ILE A 5 -56.42 -19.32 -20.39
CA ILE A 5 -56.96 -20.61 -19.99
C ILE A 5 -56.50 -20.91 -18.54
N LEU A 6 -57.50 -21.01 -17.69
CA LEU A 6 -57.52 -21.54 -16.34
C LEU A 6 -57.86 -23.02 -16.43
N THR A 7 -57.14 -23.90 -15.73
CA THR A 7 -57.61 -25.29 -15.55
C THR A 7 -57.48 -25.69 -14.09
N MET A 8 -58.64 -25.93 -13.51
CA MET A 8 -58.94 -26.47 -12.20
C MET A 8 -59.26 -27.94 -12.33
N VAL A 9 -58.73 -28.85 -11.52
CA VAL A 9 -59.27 -30.24 -11.24
C VAL A 9 -58.76 -30.61 -9.84
N ALA A 10 -59.56 -30.59 -8.81
CA ALA A 10 -60.62 -31.52 -8.32
C ALA A 10 -60.04 -32.73 -7.56
N VAL A 11 -60.35 -32.70 -6.32
CA VAL A 11 -60.34 -33.61 -5.18
C VAL A 11 -60.86 -35.01 -5.55
N PHE A 12 -60.17 -36.06 -5.04
CA PHE A 12 -60.85 -37.33 -4.72
C PHE A 12 -60.30 -37.91 -3.42
N GLY A 13 -61.10 -37.98 -2.40
CA GLY A 13 -60.86 -38.67 -1.17
C GLY A 13 -61.22 -40.16 -1.29
N LEU A 14 -60.50 -40.97 -0.60
CA LEU A 14 -60.99 -42.30 -0.22
C LEU A 14 -60.51 -42.66 1.19
N THR A 15 -61.46 -42.82 2.07
CA THR A 15 -61.30 -43.41 3.41
C THR A 15 -61.24 -44.91 3.35
N LEU A 16 -60.31 -45.53 4.06
CA LEU A 16 -60.50 -46.92 4.55
C LEU A 16 -59.89 -47.07 5.95
N ASN A 17 -60.76 -47.44 6.86
CA ASN A 17 -60.48 -47.95 8.20
C ASN A 17 -59.99 -49.40 8.15
N ALA A 18 -58.99 -49.78 8.99
CA ALA A 18 -59.00 -51.05 9.74
C ALA A 18 -57.78 -51.07 10.70
N MET A 19 -58.09 -51.04 11.97
CA MET A 19 -57.80 -51.96 13.09
C MET A 19 -56.31 -52.36 13.38
N ALA A 20 -55.89 -51.83 14.54
CA ALA A 20 -55.20 -52.44 15.70
C ALA A 20 -54.12 -53.52 15.46
N ASP A 21 -52.91 -53.22 15.98
CA ASP A 21 -52.32 -54.06 17.03
C ASP A 21 -51.31 -53.24 17.86
N GLU A 22 -51.33 -53.46 19.18
CA GLU A 22 -50.42 -52.90 20.19
C GLU A 22 -49.08 -53.62 20.10
N ASP A 23 -47.99 -52.86 20.01
CA ASP A 23 -46.78 -53.26 20.75
C ASP A 23 -45.92 -52.04 21.06
N ALA A 24 -45.55 -51.96 22.33
CA ALA A 24 -44.91 -50.79 22.94
C ALA A 24 -43.42 -50.68 22.54
N ALA A 25 -42.99 -49.53 22.10
CA ALA A 25 -41.59 -49.10 22.10
C ALA A 25 -41.48 -47.63 22.66
N PRO A 26 -40.42 -47.34 23.41
CA PRO A 26 -40.38 -46.16 24.28
C PRO A 26 -40.24 -44.86 23.48
N THR A 27 -41.11 -43.94 23.80
CA THR A 27 -41.08 -42.54 23.35
C THR A 27 -39.84 -41.83 23.89
N ILE A 28 -38.84 -41.60 23.05
CA ILE A 28 -37.79 -40.62 23.35
C ILE A 28 -38.38 -39.25 23.01
N GLU A 29 -38.86 -38.56 24.02
CA GLU A 29 -39.11 -37.11 23.92
C GLU A 29 -37.72 -36.42 23.69
N LYS A 30 -37.48 -36.05 22.45
CA LYS A 30 -36.41 -35.14 22.09
C LYS A 30 -36.89 -33.75 22.40
N GLU A 31 -36.66 -33.27 23.64
CA GLU A 31 -36.76 -31.85 23.95
C GLU A 31 -35.77 -31.13 23.04
N ALA A 32 -36.32 -30.52 21.97
CA ALA A 32 -35.66 -29.52 21.21
C ALA A 32 -35.66 -28.23 22.03
N SER A 33 -34.64 -28.05 22.88
CA SER A 33 -34.36 -26.76 23.47
C SER A 33 -33.85 -25.85 22.34
N THR A 34 -34.75 -25.16 21.66
CA THR A 34 -34.48 -23.99 20.85
C THR A 34 -34.20 -22.82 21.79
N ASP A 35 -33.05 -22.80 22.40
CA ASP A 35 -32.49 -21.56 22.95
C ASP A 35 -32.00 -20.67 21.80
N THR A 36 -32.94 -20.06 21.10
CA THR A 36 -32.70 -18.87 20.31
C THR A 36 -32.41 -17.75 21.31
N VAL A 37 -31.16 -17.55 21.65
CA VAL A 37 -30.69 -16.34 22.33
C VAL A 37 -30.86 -15.18 21.36
N THR A 38 -32.06 -14.68 21.23
CA THR A 38 -32.35 -13.37 20.65
C THR A 38 -31.85 -12.33 21.65
N LEU A 39 -30.61 -11.88 21.47
CA LEU A 39 -30.06 -10.69 22.12
C LEU A 39 -30.87 -9.48 21.63
N LYS A 40 -32.05 -9.25 22.20
CA LYS A 40 -32.70 -7.93 22.10
C LYS A 40 -31.83 -6.95 22.87
N PRO A 41 -31.27 -5.91 22.21
CA PRO A 41 -30.53 -4.89 22.93
C PRO A 41 -31.49 -4.22 23.92
N ARG A 42 -31.35 -4.55 25.20
CA ARG A 42 -32.03 -3.82 26.26
C ARG A 42 -31.30 -2.49 26.44
N LEU A 43 -31.91 -1.41 25.97
CA LEU A 43 -31.44 -0.07 26.32
C LEU A 43 -31.41 0.07 27.85
N PRO A 44 -30.28 0.41 28.45
CA PRO A 44 -30.11 0.55 29.90
C PRO A 44 -30.76 1.86 30.37
N LEU A 45 -32.07 1.85 30.55
CA LEU A 45 -32.88 3.05 30.80
C LEU A 45 -32.45 3.84 32.05
N LYS A 46 -31.88 3.18 33.07
CA LYS A 46 -31.35 3.85 34.27
C LYS A 46 -30.12 4.68 33.93
N GLU A 47 -29.17 4.10 33.20
CA GLU A 47 -27.93 4.72 32.78
C GLU A 47 -28.18 5.83 31.77
N LEU A 48 -29.17 5.63 30.85
CA LEU A 48 -29.58 6.70 29.92
C LEU A 48 -30.18 7.89 30.65
N ARG A 49 -30.91 7.68 31.77
CA ARG A 49 -31.42 8.79 32.60
C ARG A 49 -30.24 9.56 33.25
N VAL A 50 -29.25 8.84 33.77
CA VAL A 50 -28.04 9.48 34.34
C VAL A 50 -27.27 10.26 33.27
N PHE A 51 -27.14 9.68 32.08
CA PHE A 51 -26.52 10.36 30.94
C PHE A 51 -27.27 11.67 30.58
N ALA A 52 -28.58 11.61 30.46
CA ALA A 52 -29.41 12.79 30.15
C ALA A 52 -29.34 13.86 31.26
N GLU A 53 -29.27 13.46 32.54
CA GLU A 53 -29.09 14.40 33.65
C GLU A 53 -27.70 15.05 33.58
N ALA A 54 -26.63 14.29 33.34
CA ALA A 54 -25.30 14.82 33.18
C ALA A 54 -25.21 15.78 31.99
N PHE A 55 -25.79 15.41 30.85
CA PHE A 55 -25.88 16.26 29.66
C PHE A 55 -26.53 17.61 29.97
N ASN A 56 -27.71 17.60 30.60
CA ASN A 56 -28.43 18.84 30.95
C ASN A 56 -27.62 19.70 31.92
N ARG A 57 -26.92 19.09 32.90
CA ARG A 57 -26.08 19.84 33.86
C ARG A 57 -24.88 20.48 33.16
N ILE A 58 -24.22 19.75 32.23
CA ILE A 58 -23.09 20.29 31.49
C ILE A 58 -23.57 21.43 30.58
N SER A 59 -24.61 21.21 29.76
CA SER A 59 -25.16 22.23 28.86
C SER A 59 -25.56 23.50 29.59
N SER A 60 -26.16 23.39 30.80
CA SER A 60 -26.65 24.53 31.54
C SER A 60 -25.67 25.24 32.48
N ALA A 61 -24.55 24.56 32.87
CA ALA A 61 -23.66 25.06 33.93
C ALA A 61 -22.20 25.19 33.48
N TYR A 62 -21.83 24.75 32.26
CA TYR A 62 -20.46 24.96 31.78
C TYR A 62 -20.18 26.46 31.57
N VAL A 63 -18.94 26.86 31.76
CA VAL A 63 -18.52 28.28 31.76
C VAL A 63 -18.71 28.94 30.38
N GLU A 64 -18.64 28.19 29.33
CA GLU A 64 -18.86 28.64 27.95
C GLU A 64 -20.11 27.98 27.37
N GLU A 65 -20.82 28.67 26.49
CA GLU A 65 -22.00 28.12 25.81
C GLU A 65 -21.58 27.07 24.77
N ILE A 66 -22.10 25.86 24.89
CA ILE A 66 -21.88 24.75 23.93
C ILE A 66 -23.22 24.31 23.39
N ASP A 67 -23.37 24.22 22.07
CA ASP A 67 -24.56 23.72 21.46
C ASP A 67 -24.77 22.21 21.70
N ASP A 68 -26.02 21.79 21.75
CA ASP A 68 -26.43 20.42 22.06
C ASP A 68 -25.85 19.40 21.07
N LYS A 69 -25.71 19.78 19.79
CA LYS A 69 -25.12 18.91 18.75
C LYS A 69 -23.67 18.60 19.04
N THR A 70 -22.88 19.63 19.29
CA THR A 70 -21.45 19.51 19.65
C THR A 70 -21.25 18.67 20.91
N LEU A 71 -22.11 18.89 21.93
CA LEU A 71 -22.02 18.15 23.19
C LEU A 71 -22.35 16.65 23.00
N LEU A 72 -23.35 16.32 22.18
CA LEU A 72 -23.68 14.92 21.83
C LEU A 72 -22.58 14.26 20.99
N GLU A 73 -22.02 14.95 20.00
CA GLU A 73 -20.90 14.46 19.22
C GLU A 73 -19.68 14.18 20.08
N ASN A 74 -19.37 15.07 21.02
CA ASN A 74 -18.28 14.88 21.99
C ASN A 74 -18.53 13.66 22.90
N ALA A 75 -19.76 13.41 23.28
CA ALA A 75 -20.11 12.22 24.05
C ALA A 75 -19.86 10.93 23.25
N ILE A 76 -20.23 10.89 21.94
CA ILE A 76 -19.95 9.75 21.05
C ILE A 76 -18.44 9.59 20.85
N LYS A 77 -17.71 10.67 20.57
CA LYS A 77 -16.24 10.67 20.48
C LYS A 77 -15.59 10.12 21.76
N GLY A 78 -16.11 10.55 22.93
CA GLY A 78 -15.66 10.06 24.24
C GLY A 78 -15.88 8.57 24.44
N MET A 79 -17.02 8.02 24.06
CA MET A 79 -17.28 6.57 24.13
C MET A 79 -16.28 5.78 23.27
N LEU A 80 -16.03 6.21 22.05
CA LEU A 80 -15.16 5.50 21.10
C LEU A 80 -13.70 5.58 21.54
N SER A 81 -13.24 6.72 22.04
CA SER A 81 -11.86 6.92 22.51
C SER A 81 -11.46 6.02 23.69
N GLN A 82 -12.45 5.48 24.43
CA GLN A 82 -12.21 4.55 25.54
C GLN A 82 -12.16 3.08 25.10
N MET A 83 -12.41 2.77 23.81
CA MET A 83 -12.40 1.39 23.32
C MET A 83 -11.00 0.97 22.85
N ASP A 84 -10.45 1.69 21.88
CA ASP A 84 -9.13 1.45 21.30
C ASP A 84 -8.66 2.68 20.50
N PRO A 85 -7.37 2.78 20.14
CA PRO A 85 -6.84 3.96 19.44
C PRO A 85 -7.27 4.10 17.97
N HIS A 86 -8.01 3.13 17.43
CA HIS A 86 -8.40 3.09 16.02
C HIS A 86 -9.89 3.31 15.79
N SER A 87 -10.71 3.14 16.85
CA SER A 87 -12.15 3.42 16.80
C SER A 87 -12.39 4.92 16.94
N SER A 88 -13.17 5.50 16.02
CA SER A 88 -13.43 6.93 15.99
C SER A 88 -14.80 7.26 15.39
N TYR A 89 -15.35 8.41 15.80
CA TYR A 89 -16.47 9.04 15.14
C TYR A 89 -15.96 9.85 13.96
N LEU A 90 -16.61 9.70 12.83
CA LEU A 90 -16.35 10.44 11.61
C LEU A 90 -17.50 11.41 11.38
N ASP A 91 -17.23 12.70 11.49
CA ASP A 91 -18.10 13.74 10.97
C ASP A 91 -18.07 13.70 9.43
N LYS A 92 -18.84 14.60 8.79
CA LYS A 92 -18.91 14.62 7.32
C LYS A 92 -17.54 14.72 6.69
N ASP A 93 -16.75 15.70 7.09
CA ASP A 93 -15.46 16.01 6.47
C ASP A 93 -14.47 14.84 6.65
N SER A 94 -14.37 14.29 7.87
CA SER A 94 -13.54 13.10 8.15
C SER A 94 -14.00 11.84 7.42
N PHE A 95 -15.31 11.74 7.12
CA PHE A 95 -15.85 10.61 6.37
C PHE A 95 -15.54 10.75 4.87
N ASP A 96 -15.65 11.95 4.33
CA ASP A 96 -15.30 12.27 2.95
C ASP A 96 -13.78 12.06 2.73
N ASP A 97 -12.92 12.54 3.62
CA ASP A 97 -11.46 12.29 3.60
C ASP A 97 -11.12 10.79 3.62
N LEU A 98 -11.83 10.01 4.43
CA LEU A 98 -11.65 8.56 4.47
C LEU A 98 -12.05 7.91 3.14
N GLN A 99 -13.16 8.34 2.53
CA GLN A 99 -13.59 7.85 1.23
C GLN A 99 -12.58 8.21 0.12
N GLU A 100 -12.08 9.43 0.10
CA GLU A 100 -11.04 9.87 -0.83
C GLU A 100 -9.76 9.03 -0.67
N SER A 101 -9.26 8.89 0.56
CA SER A 101 -8.06 8.11 0.82
C SER A 101 -8.22 6.62 0.47
N THR A 102 -9.42 6.07 0.63
CA THR A 102 -9.75 4.67 0.34
C THR A 102 -9.91 4.42 -1.16
N SER A 103 -10.56 5.36 -1.87
CA SER A 103 -10.74 5.27 -3.32
C SER A 103 -9.47 5.62 -4.09
N GLY A 104 -8.59 6.44 -3.51
CA GLY A 104 -7.43 7.03 -4.16
C GLY A 104 -7.80 8.14 -5.16
N ASN A 105 -9.04 8.61 -5.10
CA ASN A 105 -9.56 9.66 -5.96
C ASN A 105 -9.98 10.85 -5.09
N TYR A 106 -9.62 12.05 -5.50
CA TYR A 106 -10.06 13.28 -4.85
C TYR A 106 -10.44 14.33 -5.90
N GLY A 107 -11.34 15.22 -5.52
CA GLY A 107 -11.69 16.36 -6.37
C GLY A 107 -10.64 17.46 -6.25
N GLY A 108 -10.03 17.87 -7.38
CA GLY A 108 -8.98 18.88 -7.35
C GLY A 108 -8.40 19.22 -8.70
N LEU A 109 -7.19 19.78 -8.69
CA LEU A 109 -6.52 20.31 -9.88
C LEU A 109 -5.42 19.38 -10.43
N GLY A 110 -4.95 18.42 -9.62
CA GLY A 110 -3.85 17.51 -10.01
C GLY A 110 -2.49 18.20 -10.04
N ILE A 111 -2.10 18.81 -8.92
CA ILE A 111 -0.82 19.51 -8.76
C ILE A 111 -0.13 18.97 -7.51
N GLU A 112 1.15 18.59 -7.65
CA GLU A 112 2.04 18.41 -6.52
C GLU A 112 2.63 19.76 -6.14
N ILE A 113 2.50 20.15 -4.86
CA ILE A 113 2.87 21.46 -4.38
C ILE A 113 3.75 21.42 -3.14
N GLY A 114 4.49 22.49 -2.93
CA GLY A 114 5.29 22.76 -1.73
C GLY A 114 5.19 24.22 -1.33
N MET A 115 5.87 24.59 -0.23
CA MET A 115 6.00 26.00 0.19
C MET A 115 7.40 26.51 -0.10
N GLU A 116 7.50 27.69 -0.72
CA GLU A 116 8.75 28.40 -0.94
C GLU A 116 8.53 29.90 -0.70
N ASP A 117 9.29 30.48 0.22
CA ASP A 117 9.24 31.91 0.60
C ASP A 117 7.83 32.44 0.96
N GLY A 118 6.99 31.55 1.54
CA GLY A 118 5.63 31.87 1.97
C GLY A 118 4.58 31.84 0.84
N PHE A 119 4.94 31.30 -0.32
CA PHE A 119 4.06 31.06 -1.46
C PHE A 119 3.96 29.56 -1.73
N VAL A 120 2.89 29.15 -2.42
CA VAL A 120 2.73 27.79 -2.90
C VAL A 120 3.48 27.62 -4.23
N LYS A 121 4.51 26.77 -4.22
CA LYS A 121 5.28 26.43 -5.42
C LYS A 121 4.74 25.14 -6.04
N VAL A 122 4.52 25.16 -7.33
CA VAL A 122 4.24 23.97 -8.13
C VAL A 122 5.52 23.13 -8.23
N ILE A 123 5.49 21.92 -7.66
CA ILE A 123 6.57 20.94 -7.82
C ILE A 123 6.40 20.27 -9.19
N SER A 124 5.20 19.74 -9.46
CA SER A 124 4.86 19.14 -10.75
C SER A 124 3.34 19.10 -10.95
N PRO A 125 2.81 19.49 -12.12
CA PRO A 125 1.47 19.10 -12.51
C PRO A 125 1.44 17.61 -12.83
N MET A 126 0.31 16.95 -12.54
CA MET A 126 0.06 15.55 -12.91
C MET A 126 -0.47 15.51 -14.35
N ASP A 127 -0.03 14.51 -15.12
CA ASP A 127 -0.47 14.35 -16.51
C ASP A 127 -2.00 14.18 -16.60
N ASP A 128 -2.58 14.68 -17.70
CA ASP A 128 -4.01 14.62 -18.04
C ASP A 128 -4.96 15.32 -17.05
N THR A 129 -4.45 16.11 -16.12
CA THR A 129 -5.23 16.85 -15.11
C THR A 129 -5.58 18.27 -15.56
N PRO A 130 -6.53 18.97 -14.87
CA PRO A 130 -6.84 20.35 -15.14
C PRO A 130 -5.64 21.28 -15.16
N ALA A 131 -4.71 21.07 -14.22
CA ALA A 131 -3.50 21.89 -14.14
C ALA A 131 -2.58 21.71 -15.36
N ALA A 132 -2.33 20.47 -15.76
CA ALA A 132 -1.51 20.17 -16.95
C ALA A 132 -2.16 20.74 -18.23
N LYS A 133 -3.48 20.54 -18.38
CA LYS A 133 -4.26 21.08 -19.53
C LYS A 133 -4.23 22.61 -19.60
N ALA A 134 -4.16 23.30 -18.44
CA ALA A 134 -4.05 24.75 -18.37
C ALA A 134 -2.63 25.29 -18.59
N GLY A 135 -1.65 24.40 -18.74
CA GLY A 135 -0.25 24.77 -18.99
C GLY A 135 0.45 25.28 -17.71
N ILE A 136 0.07 24.79 -16.56
CA ILE A 136 0.83 24.99 -15.31
C ILE A 136 2.10 24.14 -15.40
N GLU A 137 3.23 24.68 -14.96
CA GLU A 137 4.54 24.03 -15.07
C GLU A 137 5.26 23.96 -13.72
N SER A 138 6.24 23.07 -13.64
CA SER A 138 7.10 22.96 -12.47
C SER A 138 7.85 24.28 -12.25
N GLY A 139 7.85 24.77 -11.01
CA GLY A 139 8.46 26.04 -10.61
C GLY A 139 7.51 27.25 -10.61
N ASP A 140 6.30 27.14 -11.16
CA ASP A 140 5.30 28.20 -11.08
C ASP A 140 4.93 28.48 -9.61
N LEU A 141 4.66 29.75 -9.30
CA LEU A 141 4.24 30.17 -7.95
C LEU A 141 2.77 30.55 -7.94
N ILE A 142 1.98 29.89 -7.12
CA ILE A 142 0.58 30.28 -6.86
C ILE A 142 0.59 31.31 -5.75
N ILE A 143 0.04 32.50 -6.04
CA ILE A 143 0.04 33.65 -5.12
C ILE A 143 -1.33 33.95 -4.52
N GLN A 144 -2.41 33.46 -5.18
CA GLN A 144 -3.78 33.69 -4.74
C GLN A 144 -4.67 32.49 -5.17
N LEU A 145 -5.60 32.13 -4.31
CA LEU A 145 -6.66 31.14 -4.53
C LEU A 145 -8.02 31.81 -4.31
N ASN A 146 -8.83 31.90 -5.35
CA ASN A 146 -10.01 32.76 -5.40
C ASN A 146 -9.63 34.20 -4.95
N ASP A 147 -10.36 34.79 -4.01
CA ASP A 147 -10.08 36.09 -3.43
C ASP A 147 -9.06 36.09 -2.29
N THR A 148 -8.47 34.94 -1.95
CA THR A 148 -7.62 34.79 -0.77
C THR A 148 -6.14 34.70 -1.17
N PRO A 149 -5.28 35.62 -0.71
CA PRO A 149 -3.84 35.54 -0.89
C PRO A 149 -3.26 34.30 -0.21
N VAL A 150 -2.37 33.58 -0.88
CA VAL A 150 -1.71 32.38 -0.34
C VAL A 150 -0.70 32.73 0.76
N LYS A 151 -0.15 33.94 0.73
CA LYS A 151 0.86 34.37 1.70
C LYS A 151 0.33 34.33 3.14
N GLY A 152 0.91 33.47 3.96
CA GLY A 152 0.50 33.26 5.34
C GLY A 152 -0.40 32.04 5.57
N MET A 153 -0.83 31.35 4.50
CA MET A 153 -1.48 30.04 4.60
C MET A 153 -0.47 28.96 4.96
N SER A 154 -0.93 27.94 5.65
CA SER A 154 -0.19 26.66 5.73
C SER A 154 -0.33 25.89 4.40
N LEU A 155 0.57 24.92 4.16
CA LEU A 155 0.43 24.03 3.01
C LEU A 155 -0.89 23.26 3.03
N SER A 156 -1.35 22.86 4.21
CA SER A 156 -2.62 22.15 4.40
C SER A 156 -3.82 23.00 4.00
N ASP A 157 -3.86 24.27 4.44
CA ASP A 157 -4.94 25.19 4.09
C ASP A 157 -4.98 25.47 2.57
N ALA A 158 -3.82 25.56 1.94
CA ALA A 158 -3.74 25.74 0.50
C ALA A 158 -4.22 24.49 -0.27
N ILE A 159 -3.87 23.28 0.21
CA ILE A 159 -4.38 22.01 -0.35
C ILE A 159 -5.90 21.96 -0.22
N GLU A 160 -6.44 22.24 0.97
CA GLU A 160 -7.89 22.25 1.20
C GLU A 160 -8.62 23.23 0.30
N ALA A 161 -8.10 24.46 0.14
CA ALA A 161 -8.67 25.45 -0.76
C ALA A 161 -8.66 25.02 -2.24
N MET A 162 -7.64 24.27 -2.67
CA MET A 162 -7.56 23.75 -4.05
C MET A 162 -8.41 22.51 -4.28
N ARG A 163 -8.74 21.74 -3.25
CA ARG A 163 -9.70 20.64 -3.31
C ARG A 163 -11.13 21.15 -3.45
N GLY A 164 -12.04 20.27 -3.77
CA GLY A 164 -13.46 20.55 -3.84
C GLY A 164 -14.20 19.60 -4.78
N GLU A 165 -15.51 19.73 -4.86
CA GLU A 165 -16.34 18.88 -5.70
C GLU A 165 -15.93 18.90 -7.16
N PRO A 166 -15.78 17.74 -7.83
CA PRO A 166 -15.53 17.67 -9.27
C PRO A 166 -16.61 18.45 -10.03
N GLY A 167 -16.18 19.26 -11.00
CA GLY A 167 -17.05 20.18 -11.76
C GLY A 167 -17.17 21.57 -11.16
N SER A 168 -16.74 21.81 -9.92
CA SER A 168 -16.66 23.16 -9.36
C SER A 168 -15.44 23.93 -9.90
N GLU A 169 -15.56 25.26 -9.97
CA GLU A 169 -14.49 26.13 -10.45
C GLU A 169 -13.67 26.71 -9.30
N ILE A 170 -12.41 26.99 -9.59
CA ILE A 170 -11.51 27.77 -8.74
C ILE A 170 -10.71 28.72 -9.60
N GLU A 171 -10.57 29.96 -9.14
CA GLU A 171 -9.64 30.93 -9.75
C GLU A 171 -8.30 30.84 -9.00
N ILE A 172 -7.23 30.63 -9.75
CA ILE A 172 -5.87 30.70 -9.21
C ILE A 172 -5.10 31.82 -9.92
N THR A 173 -4.34 32.59 -9.13
CA THR A 173 -3.40 33.56 -9.72
C THR A 173 -1.99 33.01 -9.53
N LEU A 174 -1.28 32.84 -10.65
CA LEU A 174 0.08 32.31 -10.63
C LEU A 174 1.08 33.26 -11.26
N ILE A 175 2.32 33.13 -10.87
CA ILE A 175 3.49 33.76 -11.49
C ILE A 175 4.29 32.64 -12.16
N LYS A 176 4.50 32.77 -13.47
CA LYS A 176 5.33 31.85 -14.24
C LYS A 176 6.81 32.08 -13.95
N THR A 177 7.60 31.01 -13.99
CA THR A 177 9.06 31.09 -13.77
C THR A 177 9.75 32.00 -14.78
N ASP A 178 9.25 32.03 -16.01
CA ASP A 178 9.79 32.84 -17.11
C ASP A 178 9.12 34.24 -17.26
N ASN A 179 7.98 34.46 -16.56
CA ASN A 179 7.24 35.71 -16.65
C ASN A 179 6.69 36.16 -15.28
N PRO A 180 7.26 37.19 -14.65
CA PRO A 180 6.86 37.65 -13.31
C PRO A 180 5.49 38.35 -13.26
N THR A 181 4.76 38.44 -14.36
CA THR A 181 3.44 39.08 -14.39
C THR A 181 2.39 38.09 -13.85
N PRO A 182 1.65 38.46 -12.78
CA PRO A 182 0.57 37.64 -12.28
C PRO A 182 -0.48 37.34 -13.37
N LYS A 183 -0.84 36.06 -13.51
CA LYS A 183 -1.82 35.59 -14.47
C LYS A 183 -2.96 34.87 -13.75
N PRO A 184 -4.19 35.37 -13.77
CA PRO A 184 -5.34 34.62 -13.27
C PRO A 184 -5.73 33.50 -14.26
N LEU A 185 -6.10 32.34 -13.71
CA LEU A 185 -6.59 31.16 -14.44
C LEU A 185 -7.79 30.62 -13.71
N THR A 186 -8.89 30.39 -14.39
CA THR A 186 -10.03 29.63 -13.86
C THR A 186 -9.87 28.18 -14.27
N LEU A 187 -9.89 27.29 -13.30
CA LEU A 187 -9.76 25.86 -13.49
C LEU A 187 -11.02 25.17 -12.96
N THR A 188 -11.49 24.16 -13.69
CA THR A 188 -12.54 23.28 -13.22
C THR A 188 -11.91 22.10 -12.50
N ARG A 189 -12.31 21.81 -11.26
CA ARG A 189 -11.83 20.64 -10.53
C ARG A 189 -12.33 19.37 -11.21
N GLU A 190 -11.44 18.41 -11.35
CA GLU A 190 -11.75 17.07 -11.87
C GLU A 190 -11.45 16.00 -10.81
N VAL A 191 -11.90 14.77 -11.02
CA VAL A 191 -11.49 13.62 -10.21
C VAL A 191 -10.03 13.30 -10.54
N ILE A 192 -9.15 13.50 -9.57
CA ILE A 192 -7.71 13.20 -9.68
C ILE A 192 -7.45 11.82 -9.10
N LYS A 193 -6.84 10.95 -9.89
CA LYS A 193 -6.46 9.61 -9.46
C LYS A 193 -5.00 9.59 -9.03
N VAL A 194 -4.75 9.21 -7.77
CA VAL A 194 -3.38 9.03 -7.24
C VAL A 194 -2.98 7.58 -7.43
N ALA A 195 -1.92 7.34 -8.20
CA ALA A 195 -1.39 6.00 -8.39
C ALA A 195 -0.84 5.44 -7.06
N SER A 196 -1.38 4.29 -6.62
CA SER A 196 -0.91 3.58 -5.43
C SER A 196 0.30 2.68 -5.71
N VAL A 197 0.57 2.39 -6.98
CA VAL A 197 1.59 1.46 -7.45
C VAL A 197 2.53 2.18 -8.43
N ARG A 198 3.83 1.89 -8.30
CA ARG A 198 4.87 2.32 -9.26
C ARG A 198 5.79 1.14 -9.51
N GLN A 199 6.16 0.92 -10.78
CA GLN A 199 7.07 -0.14 -11.17
C GLN A 199 8.20 0.39 -12.05
N ARG A 200 9.29 -0.33 -12.07
CA ARG A 200 10.42 -0.13 -12.98
C ARG A 200 11.37 -1.33 -12.92
N TYR A 201 12.21 -1.48 -13.90
CA TYR A 201 13.40 -2.30 -13.78
C TYR A 201 14.48 -1.56 -12.98
N LEU A 202 15.19 -2.27 -12.10
CA LEU A 202 16.43 -1.78 -11.45
C LEU A 202 17.62 -2.09 -12.32
N GLU A 203 17.65 -3.28 -12.88
CA GLU A 203 18.61 -3.83 -13.82
C GLU A 203 17.88 -4.86 -14.71
N ASP A 204 18.50 -5.29 -15.81
CA ASP A 204 17.93 -6.30 -16.69
C ASP A 204 17.55 -7.56 -15.90
N GLY A 205 16.30 -7.98 -16.03
CA GLY A 205 15.73 -9.13 -15.35
C GLY A 205 15.20 -8.85 -13.92
N PHE A 206 15.50 -7.72 -13.29
CA PHE A 206 15.11 -7.45 -11.89
C PHE A 206 14.15 -6.28 -11.76
N GLY A 207 12.88 -6.64 -11.55
CA GLY A 207 11.78 -5.70 -11.38
C GLY A 207 11.69 -5.14 -9.95
N TYR A 208 11.19 -3.92 -9.85
CA TYR A 208 10.86 -3.23 -8.60
C TYR A 208 9.42 -2.74 -8.67
N LEU A 209 8.64 -3.08 -7.65
CA LEU A 209 7.25 -2.74 -7.49
C LEU A 209 7.05 -2.03 -6.15
N ARG A 210 6.76 -0.74 -6.16
CA ARG A 210 6.44 0.04 -4.97
C ARG A 210 4.94 0.11 -4.79
N ILE A 211 4.43 -0.33 -3.63
CA ILE A 211 3.04 -0.12 -3.21
C ILE A 211 3.07 0.90 -2.07
N ALA A 212 2.55 2.10 -2.31
CA ALA A 212 2.61 3.19 -1.34
C ALA A 212 1.46 3.12 -0.32
N GLN A 213 0.29 2.65 -0.75
CA GLN A 213 -0.92 2.50 0.06
C GLN A 213 -1.86 1.48 -0.60
N PHE A 214 -2.79 0.90 0.16
CA PHE A 214 -3.82 0.01 -0.38
C PHE A 214 -5.14 0.76 -0.59
N GLN A 215 -5.35 1.27 -1.79
CA GLN A 215 -6.59 1.85 -2.28
C GLN A 215 -7.46 0.78 -2.94
N SER A 216 -8.73 1.07 -3.21
CA SER A 216 -9.68 0.09 -3.77
C SER A 216 -9.23 -0.54 -5.10
N GLY A 217 -8.47 0.19 -5.91
CA GLY A 217 -7.95 -0.27 -7.22
C GLY A 217 -6.53 -0.85 -7.19
N THR A 218 -5.87 -0.93 -6.02
CA THR A 218 -4.44 -1.31 -5.93
C THR A 218 -4.16 -2.73 -6.45
N GLY A 219 -5.11 -3.68 -6.28
CA GLY A 219 -4.96 -5.03 -6.84
C GLY A 219 -4.80 -5.02 -8.35
N ASP A 220 -5.71 -4.34 -9.04
CA ASP A 220 -5.68 -4.20 -10.51
C ASP A 220 -4.44 -3.43 -10.99
N GLU A 221 -3.97 -2.44 -10.22
CA GLU A 221 -2.75 -1.70 -10.53
C GLU A 221 -1.51 -2.58 -10.42
N VAL A 222 -1.44 -3.45 -9.41
CA VAL A 222 -0.34 -4.42 -9.25
C VAL A 222 -0.35 -5.43 -10.38
N GLU A 223 -1.51 -5.99 -10.74
CA GLU A 223 -1.61 -6.94 -11.86
C GLU A 223 -1.14 -6.30 -13.17
N LYS A 224 -1.59 -5.08 -13.48
CA LYS A 224 -1.12 -4.33 -14.66
C LYS A 224 0.38 -4.04 -14.61
N ALA A 225 0.91 -3.65 -13.46
CA ALA A 225 2.34 -3.40 -13.28
C ALA A 225 3.19 -4.66 -13.53
N VAL A 226 2.71 -5.82 -13.06
CA VAL A 226 3.37 -7.11 -13.30
C VAL A 226 3.34 -7.48 -14.79
N ILE A 227 2.20 -7.28 -15.47
CA ILE A 227 2.09 -7.50 -16.92
C ILE A 227 3.06 -6.60 -17.68
N GLN A 228 3.10 -5.31 -17.35
CA GLN A 228 4.02 -4.37 -17.99
C GLN A 228 5.50 -4.76 -17.80
N LEU A 229 5.91 -5.16 -16.59
CA LEU A 229 7.26 -5.67 -16.38
C LEU A 229 7.57 -6.89 -17.25
N LYS A 230 6.63 -7.83 -17.42
CA LYS A 230 6.79 -9.01 -18.29
C LYS A 230 6.83 -8.66 -19.77
N ASP A 231 6.12 -7.62 -20.19
CA ASP A 231 6.12 -7.15 -21.59
C ASP A 231 7.40 -6.38 -21.93
N GLU A 232 8.00 -5.68 -20.94
CA GLU A 232 9.24 -4.93 -21.11
C GLU A 232 10.50 -5.81 -21.13
N GLY A 233 10.45 -7.01 -20.54
CA GLY A 233 11.60 -7.92 -20.51
C GLY A 233 11.37 -9.22 -19.73
N ASP A 234 12.36 -10.09 -19.75
CA ASP A 234 12.34 -11.34 -18.99
C ASP A 234 12.51 -11.05 -17.49
N LEU A 235 11.45 -11.28 -16.70
CA LEU A 235 11.48 -11.06 -15.26
C LEU A 235 12.14 -12.26 -14.55
N GLU A 236 13.32 -12.05 -13.98
CA GLU A 236 14.13 -13.05 -13.27
C GLU A 236 14.08 -12.92 -11.74
N GLY A 237 13.58 -11.78 -11.26
CA GLY A 237 13.36 -11.48 -9.83
C GLY A 237 12.53 -10.23 -9.63
N LEU A 238 11.73 -10.19 -8.55
CA LEU A 238 10.88 -9.06 -8.22
C LEU A 238 11.10 -8.60 -6.79
N ILE A 239 11.29 -7.28 -6.61
CA ILE A 239 11.26 -6.64 -5.28
C ILE A 239 9.93 -5.95 -5.12
N ILE A 240 9.18 -6.30 -4.05
CA ILE A 240 7.97 -5.61 -3.63
C ILE A 240 8.32 -4.73 -2.43
N ASP A 241 8.21 -3.41 -2.58
CA ASP A 241 8.54 -2.47 -1.50
C ASP A 241 7.27 -1.99 -0.79
N LEU A 242 7.10 -2.46 0.46
CA LEU A 242 6.02 -2.10 1.38
C LEU A 242 6.51 -1.20 2.53
N ARG A 243 7.74 -0.71 2.51
CA ARG A 243 8.27 0.17 3.56
C ARG A 243 7.44 1.45 3.64
N ASN A 244 7.12 1.91 4.86
CA ASN A 244 6.29 3.09 5.12
C ASN A 244 4.90 3.05 4.43
N ASN A 245 4.37 1.87 4.16
CA ASN A 245 3.00 1.70 3.69
C ASN A 245 2.07 1.43 4.89
N PRO A 246 1.19 2.38 5.27
CA PRO A 246 0.34 2.26 6.46
C PRO A 246 -0.80 1.25 6.31
N GLY A 247 -0.93 0.63 5.13
CA GLY A 247 -2.02 -0.28 4.80
C GLY A 247 -3.13 0.39 3.97
N GLY A 248 -4.36 0.08 4.27
CA GLY A 248 -5.56 0.56 3.58
C GLY A 248 -6.65 -0.51 3.48
N VAL A 249 -7.21 -0.69 2.30
CA VAL A 249 -8.34 -1.59 2.04
C VAL A 249 -7.93 -3.06 2.13
N LEU A 250 -8.64 -3.83 2.97
CA LEU A 250 -8.42 -5.27 3.14
C LEU A 250 -8.53 -6.04 1.82
N GLN A 251 -9.59 -5.79 1.06
CA GLN A 251 -9.86 -6.47 -0.20
C GLN A 251 -8.74 -6.27 -1.21
N SER A 252 -8.12 -5.10 -1.20
CA SER A 252 -6.98 -4.79 -2.07
C SER A 252 -5.71 -5.54 -1.65
N ALA A 253 -5.48 -5.73 -0.34
CA ALA A 253 -4.39 -6.58 0.13
C ALA A 253 -4.61 -8.05 -0.28
N VAL A 254 -5.85 -8.53 -0.21
CA VAL A 254 -6.21 -9.87 -0.71
C VAL A 254 -5.95 -9.98 -2.20
N ALA A 255 -6.41 -9.00 -3.00
CA ALA A 255 -6.21 -8.98 -4.45
C ALA A 255 -4.71 -8.92 -4.83
N VAL A 256 -3.92 -8.10 -4.14
CA VAL A 256 -2.45 -8.06 -4.35
C VAL A 256 -1.78 -9.38 -4.01
N SER A 257 -2.19 -10.02 -2.90
CA SER A 257 -1.63 -11.34 -2.52
C SER A 257 -2.00 -12.42 -3.53
N ASP A 258 -3.23 -12.38 -4.07
CA ASP A 258 -3.77 -13.31 -5.07
C ASP A 258 -2.98 -13.26 -6.39
N VAL A 259 -2.33 -12.14 -6.73
CA VAL A 259 -1.44 -12.04 -7.92
C VAL A 259 -0.24 -12.99 -7.83
N PHE A 260 0.20 -13.33 -6.61
CA PHE A 260 1.46 -14.04 -6.37
C PHE A 260 1.31 -15.40 -5.69
N ILE A 261 0.12 -15.79 -5.25
CA ILE A 261 -0.15 -17.04 -4.53
C ILE A 261 -1.09 -17.91 -5.38
N ASP A 262 -0.64 -19.12 -5.72
CA ASP A 262 -1.43 -20.03 -6.58
C ASP A 262 -2.73 -20.49 -5.91
N ASP A 263 -2.68 -20.80 -4.63
CA ASP A 263 -3.81 -21.38 -3.89
C ASP A 263 -3.59 -21.24 -2.37
N GLY A 264 -4.66 -21.39 -1.60
CA GLY A 264 -4.63 -21.41 -0.15
C GLY A 264 -5.14 -20.14 0.52
N LEU A 265 -5.07 -20.12 1.85
CA LEU A 265 -5.55 -19.01 2.66
C LEU A 265 -4.59 -17.82 2.55
N ILE A 266 -5.10 -16.62 2.27
CA ILE A 266 -4.34 -15.36 2.31
C ILE A 266 -4.42 -14.76 3.72
N VAL A 267 -5.64 -14.62 4.26
CA VAL A 267 -5.89 -14.03 5.58
C VAL A 267 -7.22 -14.51 6.12
N SER A 268 -7.33 -14.66 7.43
CA SER A 268 -8.63 -14.80 8.10
C SER A 268 -8.87 -13.66 9.09
N THR A 269 -10.14 -13.34 9.31
CA THR A 269 -10.56 -12.35 10.31
C THR A 269 -11.48 -13.02 11.32
N ARG A 270 -11.33 -12.68 12.61
CA ARG A 270 -12.19 -13.19 13.68
C ARG A 270 -12.68 -12.03 14.54
N GLY A 271 -13.99 -11.90 14.64
CA GLY A 271 -14.65 -10.94 15.51
C GLY A 271 -15.14 -11.57 16.82
N ARG A 272 -16.03 -10.86 17.51
CA ARG A 272 -16.59 -11.29 18.80
C ARG A 272 -17.61 -12.42 18.68
N MET A 273 -18.35 -12.45 17.56
CA MET A 273 -19.40 -13.45 17.32
C MET A 273 -18.81 -14.71 16.70
N GLU A 274 -19.27 -15.90 17.09
CA GLU A 274 -18.71 -17.17 16.59
C GLU A 274 -18.78 -17.28 15.06
N ASP A 275 -19.82 -16.76 14.42
CA ASP A 275 -20.01 -16.78 12.96
C ASP A 275 -19.34 -15.61 12.24
N SER A 276 -18.49 -14.84 12.94
CA SER A 276 -17.82 -13.67 12.36
C SER A 276 -16.49 -13.96 11.69
N GLU A 277 -16.06 -15.21 11.64
CA GLU A 277 -14.84 -15.60 10.94
C GLU A 277 -15.04 -15.49 9.43
N GLN A 278 -14.18 -14.68 8.78
CA GLN A 278 -14.11 -14.60 7.32
C GLN A 278 -12.75 -15.10 6.87
N ARG A 279 -12.72 -15.86 5.78
CA ARG A 279 -11.53 -16.45 5.19
C ARG A 279 -11.40 -15.98 3.75
N TYR A 280 -10.23 -15.46 3.40
CA TYR A 280 -9.91 -14.98 2.07
C TYR A 280 -8.82 -15.88 1.50
N ASN A 281 -9.14 -16.55 0.39
CA ASN A 281 -8.24 -17.50 -0.26
C ASN A 281 -7.80 -16.97 -1.62
N ALA A 282 -6.63 -17.41 -2.07
CA ALA A 282 -6.16 -17.21 -3.42
C ALA A 282 -7.06 -17.97 -4.42
N ARG A 283 -7.22 -17.42 -5.63
CA ARG A 283 -8.13 -17.89 -6.66
C ARG A 283 -7.50 -17.95 -8.04
N THR A 284 -6.44 -17.19 -8.25
CA THR A 284 -5.76 -17.06 -9.53
C THR A 284 -4.37 -17.70 -9.45
N PRO A 285 -3.86 -18.30 -10.54
CA PRO A 285 -2.47 -18.75 -10.56
C PRO A 285 -1.48 -17.60 -10.37
N ASP A 286 -0.33 -17.89 -9.77
CA ASP A 286 0.79 -16.94 -9.64
C ASP A 286 1.16 -16.33 -10.99
N SER A 287 0.96 -15.03 -11.14
CA SER A 287 1.12 -14.29 -12.41
C SER A 287 2.56 -14.25 -12.92
N ILE A 288 3.55 -14.50 -12.04
CA ILE A 288 4.97 -14.54 -12.38
C ILE A 288 5.60 -15.93 -12.28
N HIS A 289 4.75 -16.98 -12.15
CA HIS A 289 5.14 -18.39 -12.28
C HIS A 289 6.37 -18.79 -11.46
N GLY A 290 6.41 -18.40 -10.18
CA GLY A 290 7.47 -18.78 -9.26
C GLY A 290 8.76 -17.96 -9.37
N VAL A 291 8.79 -16.88 -10.13
CA VAL A 291 9.92 -15.93 -10.12
C VAL A 291 10.21 -15.52 -8.67
N PRO A 292 11.47 -15.53 -8.20
CA PRO A 292 11.82 -15.17 -6.82
C PRO A 292 11.35 -13.76 -6.44
N ILE A 293 10.76 -13.65 -5.24
CA ILE A 293 10.29 -12.37 -4.69
C ILE A 293 11.04 -12.05 -3.40
N VAL A 294 11.46 -10.78 -3.27
CA VAL A 294 11.87 -10.18 -1.99
C VAL A 294 10.90 -9.07 -1.63
N VAL A 295 10.35 -9.11 -0.41
CA VAL A 295 9.47 -8.05 0.11
C VAL A 295 10.23 -7.21 1.11
N LEU A 296 10.33 -5.90 0.84
CA LEU A 296 10.94 -4.93 1.75
C LEU A 296 9.89 -4.41 2.75
N VAL A 297 10.19 -4.54 4.04
CA VAL A 297 9.31 -4.10 5.13
C VAL A 297 10.07 -3.28 6.17
N ASN A 298 9.33 -2.42 6.92
CA ASN A 298 9.88 -1.69 8.06
C ASN A 298 8.79 -1.37 9.10
N ALA A 299 9.14 -0.64 10.16
CA ALA A 299 8.20 -0.24 11.22
C ALA A 299 7.03 0.64 10.73
N GLY A 300 7.10 1.22 9.53
CA GLY A 300 6.00 1.95 8.89
C GLY A 300 5.10 1.06 8.01
N THR A 301 5.43 -0.23 7.86
CA THR A 301 4.60 -1.22 7.18
C THR A 301 3.51 -1.70 8.13
N ALA A 302 2.22 -1.44 7.83
CA ALA A 302 1.12 -1.70 8.77
C ALA A 302 -0.14 -2.26 8.10
N SER A 303 -0.98 -3.00 8.89
CA SER A 303 -2.35 -3.39 8.51
C SER A 303 -2.40 -4.22 7.21
N ALA A 304 -3.04 -3.72 6.14
CA ALA A 304 -3.14 -4.38 4.82
C ALA A 304 -1.76 -4.79 4.26
N SER A 305 -0.72 -3.97 4.48
CA SER A 305 0.66 -4.32 4.09
C SER A 305 1.19 -5.52 4.86
N GLU A 306 0.81 -5.66 6.13
CA GLU A 306 1.21 -6.81 6.96
C GLU A 306 0.47 -8.08 6.54
N ILE A 307 -0.74 -7.95 5.98
CA ILE A 307 -1.47 -9.08 5.38
C ILE A 307 -0.70 -9.62 4.18
N VAL A 308 -0.30 -8.76 3.24
CA VAL A 308 0.48 -9.17 2.05
C VAL A 308 1.82 -9.77 2.48
N ALA A 309 2.56 -9.09 3.35
CA ALA A 309 3.84 -9.59 3.86
C ALA A 309 3.69 -10.96 4.54
N GLY A 310 2.76 -11.09 5.48
CA GLY A 310 2.51 -12.33 6.21
C GLY A 310 2.00 -13.47 5.33
N ALA A 311 1.14 -13.17 4.34
CA ALA A 311 0.66 -14.17 3.40
C ALA A 311 1.79 -14.72 2.54
N LEU A 312 2.59 -13.86 1.92
CA LEU A 312 3.71 -14.27 1.08
C LEU A 312 4.79 -15.01 1.87
N GLN A 313 5.05 -14.62 3.14
CA GLN A 313 5.98 -15.30 4.03
C GLN A 313 5.46 -16.69 4.42
N ASP A 314 4.23 -16.79 4.91
CA ASP A 314 3.66 -18.05 5.40
C ASP A 314 3.50 -19.11 4.29
N HIS A 315 3.29 -18.67 3.04
CA HIS A 315 3.31 -19.53 1.85
C HIS A 315 4.73 -19.86 1.35
N GLY A 316 5.78 -19.28 1.93
CA GLY A 316 7.16 -19.41 1.42
C GLY A 316 7.33 -18.83 0.01
N ARG A 317 6.40 -17.94 -0.42
CA ARG A 317 6.41 -17.37 -1.76
C ARG A 317 7.42 -16.23 -1.91
N ALA A 318 7.71 -15.53 -0.84
CA ALA A 318 8.67 -14.44 -0.81
C ALA A 318 9.59 -14.51 0.41
N ILE A 319 10.77 -13.92 0.31
CA ILE A 319 11.66 -13.65 1.42
C ILE A 319 11.40 -12.22 1.89
N LEU A 320 11.03 -12.06 3.16
CA LEU A 320 10.86 -10.76 3.77
C LEU A 320 12.20 -10.21 4.26
N MET A 321 12.52 -8.97 3.88
CA MET A 321 13.76 -8.30 4.27
C MET A 321 13.48 -6.92 4.84
N GLY A 322 14.21 -6.54 5.89
CA GLY A 322 14.09 -5.21 6.51
C GLY A 322 14.03 -5.27 8.02
N THR A 323 13.07 -4.58 8.63
CA THR A 323 12.84 -4.57 10.08
C THR A 323 11.41 -4.98 10.40
N THR A 324 11.16 -5.41 11.64
CA THR A 324 9.80 -5.79 12.11
C THR A 324 8.78 -4.71 11.77
N THR A 325 7.61 -5.14 11.32
CA THR A 325 6.52 -4.25 10.93
C THR A 325 5.79 -3.67 12.15
N PHE A 326 4.80 -2.82 11.92
CA PHE A 326 4.12 -2.05 12.96
C PHE A 326 3.32 -2.90 13.96
N GLY A 327 2.63 -3.94 13.50
CA GLY A 327 1.81 -4.79 14.35
C GLY A 327 0.35 -4.33 14.47
N LYS A 328 -0.24 -3.78 13.42
CA LYS A 328 -1.67 -3.46 13.38
C LYS A 328 -2.48 -4.64 12.84
N GLY A 329 -2.93 -5.52 13.72
CA GLY A 329 -3.75 -6.70 13.40
C GLY A 329 -5.25 -6.51 13.62
N SER A 330 -5.75 -5.27 13.71
CA SER A 330 -7.17 -4.95 13.93
C SER A 330 -7.90 -4.56 12.64
N VAL A 331 -9.13 -5.05 12.48
CA VAL A 331 -10.05 -4.73 11.38
C VAL A 331 -10.96 -3.60 11.80
N GLN A 332 -10.96 -2.50 11.06
CA GLN A 332 -11.93 -1.43 11.24
C GLN A 332 -13.06 -1.57 10.21
N THR A 333 -14.29 -1.56 10.71
CA THR A 333 -15.50 -1.49 9.89
C THR A 333 -16.07 -0.08 9.95
N ILE A 334 -16.44 0.45 8.79
CA ILE A 334 -17.13 1.72 8.69
C ILE A 334 -18.62 1.45 8.78
N LEU A 335 -19.25 2.01 9.79
CA LEU A 335 -20.70 1.90 10.05
C LEU A 335 -21.34 3.26 9.76
N PRO A 336 -21.98 3.43 8.59
CA PRO A 336 -22.62 4.70 8.24
C PRO A 336 -23.73 5.06 9.23
N LEU A 337 -23.82 6.33 9.56
CA LEU A 337 -24.89 6.94 10.33
C LEU A 337 -25.69 7.88 9.45
N THR A 338 -26.76 8.46 10.01
CA THR A 338 -27.52 9.50 9.32
C THR A 338 -26.67 10.77 9.12
N ASN A 339 -27.00 11.56 8.10
CA ASN A 339 -26.40 12.86 7.81
C ASN A 339 -24.89 12.80 7.47
N GLU A 340 -24.51 11.88 6.57
CA GLU A 340 -23.14 11.78 6.02
C GLU A 340 -22.05 11.64 7.11
N ARG A 341 -22.37 10.90 8.17
CA ARG A 341 -21.48 10.59 9.30
C ARG A 341 -21.28 9.10 9.39
N ALA A 342 -20.22 8.68 10.08
CA ALA A 342 -19.97 7.26 10.29
C ALA A 342 -19.26 6.99 11.62
N ILE A 343 -19.27 5.74 12.03
CA ILE A 343 -18.41 5.21 13.08
C ILE A 343 -17.40 4.29 12.42
N LYS A 344 -16.13 4.57 12.61
CA LYS A 344 -15.05 3.64 12.34
C LYS A 344 -14.83 2.82 13.60
N LEU A 345 -15.11 1.52 13.57
CA LEU A 345 -15.12 0.66 14.74
C LEU A 345 -14.25 -0.57 14.52
N THR A 346 -13.43 -0.94 15.49
CA THR A 346 -12.70 -2.19 15.51
C THR A 346 -13.66 -3.35 15.77
N THR A 347 -13.87 -4.22 14.78
CA THR A 347 -14.84 -5.32 14.83
C THR A 347 -14.22 -6.70 14.81
N ALA A 348 -12.97 -6.85 14.35
CA ALA A 348 -12.28 -8.13 14.24
C ALA A 348 -10.76 -7.97 14.33
N ARG A 349 -10.06 -9.11 14.32
CA ARG A 349 -8.59 -9.18 14.22
C ARG A 349 -8.18 -10.01 13.01
N TYR A 350 -7.02 -9.69 12.42
CA TYR A 350 -6.39 -10.45 11.34
C TYR A 350 -5.53 -11.59 11.87
N TYR A 351 -5.51 -12.68 11.10
CA TYR A 351 -4.62 -13.81 11.30
C TYR A 351 -4.00 -14.21 9.97
N THR A 352 -2.69 -14.48 9.99
CA THR A 352 -1.96 -14.96 8.82
C THR A 352 -2.42 -16.38 8.43
N PRO A 353 -2.03 -16.92 7.27
CA PRO A 353 -2.34 -18.29 6.85
C PRO A 353 -2.03 -19.34 7.93
N ASN A 354 -0.91 -19.20 8.62
CA ASN A 354 -0.50 -20.10 9.71
C ASN A 354 -1.21 -19.81 11.06
N GLY A 355 -2.22 -18.93 11.06
CA GLY A 355 -3.03 -18.62 12.25
C GLY A 355 -2.34 -17.70 13.27
N LYS A 356 -1.23 -17.08 12.94
CA LYS A 356 -0.55 -16.12 13.83
C LYS A 356 -1.31 -14.79 13.85
N SER A 357 -1.46 -14.21 15.05
CA SER A 357 -2.01 -12.87 15.20
C SER A 357 -0.95 -11.82 14.87
N ILE A 358 -1.30 -10.84 14.04
CA ILE A 358 -0.43 -9.70 13.70
C ILE A 358 -0.46 -8.66 14.84
N GLN A 359 -1.56 -8.60 15.61
CA GLN A 359 -1.80 -7.54 16.60
C GLN A 359 -0.69 -7.46 17.64
N ALA A 360 -0.08 -6.28 17.76
CA ALA A 360 1.01 -5.91 18.66
C ALA A 360 2.34 -6.69 18.47
N ALA A 361 2.38 -7.68 17.57
CA ALA A 361 3.57 -8.47 17.28
C ALA A 361 4.26 -8.04 15.98
N GLY A 362 3.47 -7.65 14.97
CA GLY A 362 3.94 -7.39 13.63
C GLY A 362 4.40 -8.65 12.90
N ILE A 363 4.94 -8.46 11.72
CA ILE A 363 5.60 -9.49 10.92
C ILE A 363 7.11 -9.32 11.10
N ILE A 364 7.78 -10.40 11.49
CA ILE A 364 9.24 -10.43 11.64
C ILE A 364 9.84 -10.82 10.29
N PRO A 365 10.74 -10.02 9.70
CA PRO A 365 11.36 -10.36 8.44
C PRO A 365 12.27 -11.59 8.56
N ASP A 366 12.40 -12.37 7.48
CA ASP A 366 13.29 -13.53 7.40
C ASP A 366 14.76 -13.10 7.46
N ILE A 367 15.06 -11.95 6.85
CA ILE A 367 16.40 -11.35 6.84
C ILE A 367 16.31 -9.94 7.43
N TRP A 368 16.93 -9.78 8.60
CA TRP A 368 16.95 -8.47 9.25
C TRP A 368 17.99 -7.57 8.59
N VAL A 369 17.54 -6.43 8.04
CA VAL A 369 18.40 -5.40 7.45
C VAL A 369 17.96 -4.03 7.96
N GLY A 370 18.74 -3.44 8.86
CA GLY A 370 18.49 -2.10 9.38
C GLY A 370 18.78 -1.01 8.34
N ARG A 371 18.22 0.18 8.57
CA ARG A 371 18.55 1.34 7.77
C ARG A 371 20.00 1.74 8.03
N SER A 372 20.83 1.72 7.01
CA SER A 372 22.26 1.99 7.11
C SER A 372 22.70 3.03 6.08
N LYS A 373 23.77 3.76 6.40
CA LYS A 373 24.42 4.67 5.49
C LYS A 373 25.72 4.03 5.01
N VAL A 374 25.81 3.78 3.73
CA VAL A 374 27.04 3.24 3.12
C VAL A 374 27.97 4.38 2.73
N THR A 375 29.22 4.29 3.11
CA THR A 375 30.25 5.23 2.69
C THR A 375 31.26 4.47 1.82
N PRO A 376 31.38 4.81 0.53
CA PRO A 376 32.35 4.17 -0.34
C PRO A 376 33.77 4.38 0.16
N VAL A 377 34.55 3.30 0.22
CA VAL A 377 35.98 3.37 0.51
C VAL A 377 36.70 3.63 -0.79
N LYS A 378 37.53 4.68 -0.83
CA LYS A 378 38.35 4.95 -2.00
C LYS A 378 39.25 3.74 -2.25
N SER A 379 39.27 3.23 -3.50
CA SER A 379 40.14 2.14 -3.89
C SER A 379 41.61 2.55 -3.63
N ASN A 380 42.37 1.65 -3.00
CA ASN A 380 43.80 1.88 -2.81
C ASN A 380 44.47 1.71 -4.17
N PRO A 381 45.08 2.76 -4.74
CA PRO A 381 45.77 2.67 -6.05
C PRO A 381 46.96 1.70 -6.04
N TRP A 382 47.44 1.32 -4.86
CA TRP A 382 48.54 0.37 -4.68
C TRP A 382 48.13 -1.10 -4.66
N ARG A 383 46.90 -1.45 -5.08
CA ARG A 383 46.49 -2.85 -5.16
C ARG A 383 47.14 -3.52 -6.37
N ILE A 384 48.34 -4.07 -6.15
CA ILE A 384 49.07 -4.80 -7.17
C ILE A 384 48.28 -6.08 -7.51
N LYS A 385 47.96 -6.27 -8.78
CA LYS A 385 47.41 -7.53 -9.31
C LYS A 385 48.54 -8.36 -9.85
N GLU A 386 48.37 -9.70 -9.89
CA GLU A 386 49.40 -10.64 -10.42
C GLU A 386 49.93 -10.21 -11.79
N LYS A 387 49.05 -9.79 -12.71
CA LYS A 387 49.40 -9.28 -14.04
C LYS A 387 50.29 -8.01 -14.03
N ASN A 388 50.41 -7.33 -12.89
CA ASN A 388 51.21 -6.13 -12.72
C ASN A 388 52.55 -6.43 -12.04
N LEU A 389 52.83 -7.71 -11.70
CA LEU A 389 54.10 -8.13 -11.16
C LEU A 389 55.11 -8.33 -12.28
N SER A 390 56.36 -7.89 -12.06
CA SER A 390 57.42 -8.17 -13.01
C SER A 390 57.62 -9.68 -13.13
N LYS A 391 57.61 -10.22 -14.37
CA LYS A 391 57.71 -11.64 -14.68
C LYS A 391 56.53 -12.49 -14.21
N HIS A 392 55.28 -11.92 -14.16
CA HIS A 392 54.12 -12.73 -13.92
C HIS A 392 53.99 -13.81 -15.01
N LEU A 393 53.36 -14.93 -14.66
CA LEU A 393 53.06 -15.99 -15.63
C LEU A 393 51.84 -15.55 -16.45
N ALA A 394 51.99 -15.61 -17.80
CA ALA A 394 50.87 -15.35 -18.69
C ALA A 394 49.76 -16.39 -18.49
N GLY A 395 48.51 -15.96 -18.45
CA GLY A 395 47.35 -16.87 -18.43
C GLY A 395 47.15 -17.54 -19.77
N ASP A 396 46.58 -18.74 -19.80
CA ASP A 396 46.32 -19.52 -21.02
C ASP A 396 45.54 -18.75 -22.10
N ASN A 397 44.76 -17.71 -21.68
CA ASN A 397 43.99 -16.84 -22.56
C ASN A 397 44.76 -15.59 -23.05
N GLU A 398 45.97 -15.32 -22.55
CA GLU A 398 46.77 -14.17 -22.97
C GLU A 398 47.63 -14.48 -24.20
N SER A 399 47.80 -15.76 -24.55
CA SER A 399 48.61 -16.23 -25.67
C SER A 399 48.06 -15.91 -27.08
N ALA A 400 46.90 -15.24 -27.18
CA ALA A 400 46.23 -14.94 -28.48
C ALA A 400 46.41 -13.48 -28.96
N LYS A 401 47.15 -12.63 -28.26
CA LYS A 401 47.49 -11.28 -28.76
C LYS A 401 48.98 -11.24 -29.12
N GLY A 402 49.20 -11.23 -30.44
CA GLY A 402 50.48 -11.34 -31.09
C GLY A 402 51.56 -10.37 -30.61
N GLU A 403 52.78 -10.91 -30.70
CA GLU A 403 54.01 -10.16 -30.71
C GLU A 403 53.93 -9.00 -31.71
N SER A 404 53.97 -7.77 -31.21
CA SER A 404 54.53 -6.64 -31.95
C SER A 404 55.09 -5.62 -30.96
N ASP A 405 56.36 -5.35 -31.23
CA ASP A 405 57.17 -4.23 -30.77
C ASP A 405 57.87 -4.36 -29.41
N VAL A 406 59.03 -4.97 -29.55
CA VAL A 406 60.19 -4.71 -28.71
C VAL A 406 60.69 -3.31 -29.08
N ASP A 407 60.56 -2.34 -28.20
CA ASP A 407 61.34 -1.10 -28.23
C ASP A 407 61.86 -0.77 -26.84
N ASP A 408 63.14 -0.73 -26.81
CA ASP A 408 64.19 -0.05 -26.04
C ASP A 408 63.90 0.39 -24.58
N PRO A 409 64.68 -0.19 -23.58
CA PRO A 409 64.56 0.23 -22.19
C PRO A 409 65.54 1.34 -21.86
N GLN A 410 65.29 2.58 -22.23
CA GLN A 410 66.00 3.75 -21.68
C GLN A 410 65.15 5.01 -21.76
N SER A 411 64.24 5.23 -20.78
CA SER A 411 63.78 6.56 -20.42
C SER A 411 63.25 6.58 -18.98
N PRO A 412 63.82 7.38 -18.06
CA PRO A 412 63.37 7.42 -16.65
C PRO A 412 62.09 8.25 -16.38
N ASP A 413 61.32 8.61 -17.40
CA ASP A 413 60.24 9.59 -17.27
C ASP A 413 58.80 9.02 -17.35
N SER A 414 58.63 7.69 -17.18
CA SER A 414 57.26 7.08 -17.23
C SER A 414 56.63 6.80 -15.88
N MET A 415 57.02 7.49 -14.80
CA MET A 415 56.35 7.46 -13.51
C MET A 415 55.52 8.73 -13.26
N ALA A 416 54.67 9.14 -14.20
CA ALA A 416 53.61 10.06 -13.90
C ALA A 416 52.32 9.25 -13.60
N PRO A 417 51.59 9.50 -12.50
CA PRO A 417 50.30 8.86 -12.25
C PRO A 417 49.34 9.36 -13.33
N ASN A 418 48.77 8.45 -14.12
CA ASN A 418 47.68 8.76 -15.04
C ASN A 418 46.60 9.55 -14.29
N SER A 419 46.51 10.81 -14.64
CA SER A 419 45.38 11.65 -14.28
C SER A 419 44.11 10.92 -14.76
N LEU A 420 43.22 10.61 -13.84
CA LEU A 420 41.88 10.13 -14.14
C LEU A 420 41.20 11.19 -15.04
N ASP A 421 41.09 10.87 -16.30
CA ASP A 421 40.26 11.61 -17.25
C ASP A 421 38.81 11.37 -16.85
N PRO A 422 38.03 12.40 -16.47
CA PRO A 422 36.62 12.22 -16.07
C PRO A 422 35.74 11.72 -17.20
N ASP A 423 36.21 11.71 -18.46
CA ASP A 423 35.46 11.26 -19.63
C ASP A 423 35.88 9.86 -20.13
N SER A 424 36.66 9.09 -19.34
CA SER A 424 36.96 7.72 -19.75
C SER A 424 35.76 6.80 -19.66
N PRO A 425 35.53 5.88 -20.64
CA PRO A 425 34.35 5.00 -20.69
C PRO A 425 34.27 3.94 -19.57
N GLU A 426 35.11 3.99 -18.54
CA GLU A 426 35.01 3.15 -17.34
C GLU A 426 33.87 3.54 -16.38
N SER A 427 33.16 4.65 -16.64
CA SER A 427 32.04 5.10 -15.80
C SER A 427 30.73 4.29 -15.93
N THR A 428 30.67 3.32 -16.85
CA THR A 428 29.49 2.46 -17.11
C THR A 428 29.64 1.02 -16.60
N SER A 429 30.57 0.80 -15.65
CA SER A 429 30.70 -0.53 -15.03
C SER A 429 29.44 -0.85 -14.18
N PRO A 430 28.86 -2.07 -14.26
CA PRO A 430 27.77 -2.51 -13.38
C PRO A 430 28.05 -2.33 -11.88
N TYR A 431 29.33 -2.26 -11.52
CA TYR A 431 29.79 -1.99 -10.15
C TYR A 431 29.58 -0.54 -9.70
N SER A 432 29.53 0.44 -10.61
CA SER A 432 29.27 1.85 -10.27
C SER A 432 27.78 2.06 -9.94
N SER A 433 26.88 1.47 -10.71
CA SER A 433 25.43 1.56 -10.50
C SER A 433 24.99 0.90 -9.17
N ASN A 434 25.56 -0.25 -8.83
CA ASN A 434 25.31 -0.93 -7.56
C ASN A 434 25.81 -0.13 -6.36
N MET A 435 26.97 0.53 -6.48
CA MET A 435 27.49 1.38 -5.42
C MET A 435 26.62 2.64 -5.22
N GLU A 436 26.14 3.24 -6.29
CA GLU A 436 25.19 4.36 -6.20
C GLU A 436 23.87 3.95 -5.52
N LEU A 437 23.32 2.79 -5.89
CA LEU A 437 22.13 2.24 -5.25
C LEU A 437 22.36 1.99 -3.76
N ALA A 438 23.49 1.35 -3.39
CA ALA A 438 23.84 1.07 -2.00
C ALA A 438 23.98 2.34 -1.15
N VAL A 439 24.49 3.44 -1.72
CA VAL A 439 24.63 4.73 -1.04
C VAL A 439 23.26 5.39 -0.85
N ARG A 440 22.35 5.29 -1.83
CA ARG A 440 21.03 5.91 -1.81
C ARG A 440 20.02 5.10 -0.99
N ASP A 441 20.02 3.77 -1.16
CA ASP A 441 19.08 2.85 -0.50
C ASP A 441 19.76 1.48 -0.28
N TYR A 442 20.40 1.36 0.89
CA TYR A 442 21.13 0.15 1.26
C TYR A 442 20.24 -1.09 1.28
N GLN A 443 19.01 -0.98 1.85
CA GLN A 443 18.09 -2.11 1.93
C GLN A 443 17.66 -2.60 0.53
N LEU A 444 17.41 -1.68 -0.38
CA LEU A 444 17.08 -2.03 -1.77
C LEU A 444 18.22 -2.71 -2.49
N ASN A 445 19.47 -2.25 -2.27
CA ASN A 445 20.67 -2.89 -2.81
C ASN A 445 20.85 -4.32 -2.29
N GLU A 446 20.64 -4.55 -0.98
CA GLU A 446 20.73 -5.89 -0.39
C GLU A 446 19.65 -6.83 -0.95
N ALA A 447 18.43 -6.34 -1.14
CA ALA A 447 17.35 -7.10 -1.77
C ALA A 447 17.68 -7.50 -3.22
N LEU A 448 18.20 -6.58 -4.00
CA LEU A 448 18.66 -6.86 -5.36
C LEU A 448 19.81 -7.88 -5.40
N THR A 449 20.77 -7.75 -4.49
CA THR A 449 21.90 -8.69 -4.36
C THR A 449 21.41 -10.09 -4.00
N LEU A 450 20.43 -10.20 -3.09
CA LEU A 450 19.81 -11.48 -2.74
C LEU A 450 19.09 -12.11 -3.94
N LEU A 451 18.29 -11.35 -4.68
CA LEU A 451 17.59 -11.85 -5.87
C LEU A 451 18.55 -12.36 -6.93
N LYS A 452 19.64 -11.63 -7.20
CA LYS A 452 20.71 -12.09 -8.10
C LYS A 452 21.30 -13.42 -7.65
N GLY A 453 21.56 -13.56 -6.35
CA GLY A 453 22.06 -14.81 -5.77
C GLY A 453 21.08 -15.98 -5.94
N LEU A 454 19.79 -15.75 -5.70
CA LEU A 454 18.73 -16.75 -5.89
C LEU A 454 18.60 -17.16 -7.36
N HIS A 455 18.64 -16.21 -8.27
CA HIS A 455 18.59 -16.48 -9.71
C HIS A 455 19.78 -17.33 -10.18
N ILE A 456 21.02 -16.99 -9.78
CA ILE A 456 22.21 -17.77 -10.10
C ILE A 456 22.09 -19.21 -9.58
N LEU A 457 21.65 -19.40 -8.35
CA LEU A 457 21.43 -20.72 -7.75
C LEU A 457 20.29 -21.50 -8.41
N GLY A 458 19.26 -20.81 -8.89
CA GLY A 458 18.15 -21.42 -9.64
C GLY A 458 18.61 -22.01 -10.97
N ARG A 459 19.44 -21.29 -11.70
CA ARG A 459 20.02 -21.76 -12.99
C ARG A 459 20.88 -23.03 -12.85
N THR A 460 21.55 -23.19 -11.71
CA THR A 460 22.43 -24.38 -11.50
C THR A 460 21.63 -25.65 -11.19
N LYS A 461 20.35 -25.58 -10.88
CA LYS A 461 19.49 -26.73 -10.60
C LYS A 461 18.76 -27.29 -11.82
N THR A 462 18.74 -26.56 -12.93
CA THR A 462 18.18 -27.07 -14.18
C THR A 462 19.31 -27.77 -14.95
N PRO A 463 19.33 -29.12 -15.08
CA PRO A 463 20.30 -29.80 -15.92
C PRO A 463 20.10 -29.28 -17.35
N GLN A 464 21.16 -28.78 -17.99
CA GLN A 464 21.14 -28.60 -19.44
C GLN A 464 20.92 -30.00 -20.05
N GLY A 465 19.68 -30.24 -20.50
CA GLY A 465 19.30 -31.43 -21.23
C GLY A 465 19.80 -31.36 -22.67
#